data_f5c7681d71d0ff5305ea8a2a4558af1d
#
_entry.id   f5c7681d71d0ff5305ea8a2a4558af1d
#
_cell.length_a   1.000
_cell.length_b   1.000
_cell.length_c   1.000
_cell.angle_alpha   90.00
_cell.angle_beta   90.00
_cell.angle_gamma   90.00
#
_symmetry.space_group_name_H-M   'P 1'
#
loop_
_entity.id
_entity.type
_entity.pdbx_description
1 polymer ?
#
loop_
_entity_poly.entity_id
_entity_poly.type
_entity_poly.pdbx_seq_one_letter_code
_entity_poly.pdbx_strand_id
1 'polypeptide(L)'
;LTRFDDGISVIDTKAKTEVAHINMHNPEPQHVKEGRKYHYDANLTSSHGDSSCALCHVFGDMDQLAWDLGNPDGSPMGNFSPLAINHEDFGFPAEISTFMNMKGPMTTQSMKGMANHGAQHWRGDRTGADGVTESMQPDSGVFDEQAAFKAFNPAFVGLIGRETELSAEAMQDYTNFALELTYPPNPIRNLDNSLTDAQQAGHDFFFNEEMIVDTVHHCNGCHVVDRTANEGKTNKPGFFGSDGRNTFAFQTQFFKVPQLRNLYQKVGMFGMANNNNFLADDPFSGITPDMTMEEMQNHLFFGNENQNMGDQIRGFGMLHDGSVDTIFRFHNIVGFLPRPAGAVTPLDPGNPDNLPITPEGMEIRRNLEQYMLVFDTNLFPIVGQQITLTASNGETVGSRVDLMIQRADLGECDLIASHNGRGYLYQGKGKFDSDIKKEKGIAEADLRSLAQSASITYTCTPPGNGPRLALDRDMDGVYNGDEIAAGTNRWKRHCGRLRA
;
A
#
# COMPACT_ATOMS: atom_id res chain seq x y z
N LEU A 1 -16.95 -21.86 13.21
CA LEU A 1 -16.86 -20.95 12.07
C LEU A 1 -15.88 -21.51 11.07
N THR A 2 -16.29 -21.56 9.82
CA THR A 2 -15.46 -21.94 8.69
C THR A 2 -15.20 -20.71 7.84
N ARG A 3 -13.90 -20.41 7.59
CA ARG A 3 -13.50 -19.11 7.02
C ARG A 3 -13.65 -19.05 5.50
N PHE A 4 -13.39 -20.17 4.82
CA PHE A 4 -13.31 -20.17 3.35
C PHE A 4 -14.64 -20.42 2.66
N ASP A 5 -15.62 -20.93 3.38
CA ASP A 5 -16.97 -21.18 2.90
C ASP A 5 -18.04 -20.32 3.61
N ASP A 6 -17.60 -19.41 4.47
CA ASP A 6 -18.45 -18.48 5.22
C ASP A 6 -19.55 -19.18 6.01
N GLY A 7 -19.19 -20.28 6.69
CA GLY A 7 -20.15 -21.15 7.34
C GLY A 7 -19.98 -21.28 8.85
N ILE A 8 -20.96 -21.92 9.46
CA ILE A 8 -20.92 -22.39 10.83
C ILE A 8 -21.15 -23.89 10.81
N SER A 9 -20.13 -24.67 11.13
CA SER A 9 -20.25 -26.11 11.33
C SER A 9 -20.74 -26.43 12.74
N VAL A 10 -21.79 -27.23 12.86
CA VAL A 10 -22.24 -27.80 14.13
C VAL A 10 -21.71 -29.22 14.22
N ILE A 11 -20.86 -29.46 15.20
CA ILE A 11 -20.15 -30.72 15.37
C ILE A 11 -20.73 -31.51 16.54
N ASP A 12 -21.14 -32.76 16.30
CA ASP A 12 -21.39 -33.74 17.38
C ASP A 12 -20.03 -34.15 17.97
N THR A 13 -19.76 -33.75 19.18
CA THR A 13 -18.48 -34.01 19.85
C THR A 13 -18.27 -35.48 20.24
N LYS A 14 -19.33 -36.27 20.34
CA LYS A 14 -19.26 -37.71 20.62
C LYS A 14 -19.00 -38.50 19.35
N ALA A 15 -19.77 -38.22 18.30
CA ALA A 15 -19.63 -38.86 17.00
C ALA A 15 -18.41 -38.31 16.21
N LYS A 16 -17.93 -37.12 16.54
CA LYS A 16 -16.85 -36.36 15.82
C LYS A 16 -17.22 -36.12 14.35
N THR A 17 -18.49 -35.85 14.11
CA THR A 17 -19.02 -35.59 12.76
C THR A 17 -19.77 -34.26 12.72
N GLU A 18 -19.76 -33.63 11.57
CA GLU A 18 -20.61 -32.47 11.31
C GLU A 18 -22.06 -32.94 11.15
N VAL A 19 -22.97 -32.36 11.94
CA VAL A 19 -24.40 -32.69 11.94
C VAL A 19 -25.24 -31.61 11.25
N ALA A 20 -24.71 -30.41 11.10
CA ALA A 20 -25.34 -29.34 10.33
C ALA A 20 -24.28 -28.32 9.88
N HIS A 21 -24.50 -27.74 8.71
CA HIS A 21 -23.73 -26.61 8.18
C HIS A 21 -24.68 -25.46 7.87
N ILE A 22 -24.36 -24.27 8.42
CA ILE A 22 -25.15 -23.05 8.25
C ILE A 22 -24.34 -22.08 7.43
N ASN A 23 -24.72 -21.83 6.18
CA ASN A 23 -24.07 -20.84 5.35
C ASN A 23 -24.46 -19.42 5.80
N MET A 24 -23.49 -18.58 6.05
CA MET A 24 -23.69 -17.17 6.34
C MET A 24 -23.59 -16.35 5.05
N HIS A 25 -24.29 -15.23 5.03
CA HIS A 25 -24.08 -14.25 3.96
C HIS A 25 -22.71 -13.61 4.07
N ASN A 26 -21.97 -13.64 2.98
CA ASN A 26 -20.73 -12.87 2.84
C ASN A 26 -20.89 -11.84 1.71
N PRO A 27 -20.78 -10.55 2.00
CA PRO A 27 -20.92 -9.49 1.01
C PRO A 27 -19.68 -9.30 0.13
N GLU A 28 -18.58 -10.03 0.38
CA GLU A 28 -17.37 -9.91 -0.42
C GLU A 28 -17.57 -10.40 -1.85
N PRO A 29 -16.92 -9.78 -2.84
CA PRO A 29 -16.92 -10.26 -4.22
C PRO A 29 -16.45 -11.72 -4.31
N GLN A 30 -17.03 -12.49 -5.22
CA GLN A 30 -16.74 -13.93 -5.35
C GLN A 30 -15.26 -14.21 -5.60
N HIS A 31 -14.60 -13.42 -6.45
CA HIS A 31 -13.18 -13.59 -6.76
C HIS A 31 -12.27 -13.37 -5.53
N VAL A 32 -12.67 -12.51 -4.58
CA VAL A 32 -11.94 -12.33 -3.32
C VAL A 32 -12.05 -13.60 -2.46
N LYS A 33 -13.24 -14.19 -2.40
CA LYS A 33 -13.48 -15.42 -1.65
C LYS A 33 -12.71 -16.60 -2.22
N GLU A 34 -12.78 -16.79 -3.53
CA GLU A 34 -12.11 -17.91 -4.22
C GLU A 34 -10.58 -17.82 -4.12
N GLY A 35 -10.01 -16.63 -4.22
CA GLY A 35 -8.57 -16.42 -4.15
C GLY A 35 -7.99 -16.50 -2.76
N ARG A 36 -8.77 -16.14 -1.71
CA ARG A 36 -8.29 -16.05 -0.32
C ARG A 36 -7.68 -17.34 0.20
N LYS A 37 -8.26 -18.50 -0.15
CA LYS A 37 -7.78 -19.81 0.30
C LYS A 37 -6.31 -20.06 -0.11
N TYR A 38 -5.88 -19.59 -1.27
CA TYR A 38 -4.51 -19.76 -1.74
C TYR A 38 -3.50 -18.90 -0.98
N HIS A 39 -3.96 -17.93 -0.23
CA HIS A 39 -3.11 -17.15 0.66
C HIS A 39 -2.98 -17.77 2.06
N TYR A 40 -4.05 -18.34 2.58
CA TYR A 40 -4.16 -18.70 4.00
C TYR A 40 -4.22 -20.20 4.29
N ASP A 41 -4.64 -21.02 3.36
CA ASP A 41 -4.82 -22.46 3.60
C ASP A 41 -3.53 -23.23 3.36
N ALA A 42 -2.82 -23.54 4.43
CA ALA A 42 -1.57 -24.29 4.40
C ALA A 42 -1.73 -25.70 3.83
N ASN A 43 -2.88 -26.36 4.07
CA ASN A 43 -3.12 -27.70 3.52
C ASN A 43 -3.24 -27.69 2.00
N LEU A 44 -3.74 -26.59 1.44
CA LEU A 44 -3.89 -26.43 0.01
C LEU A 44 -2.57 -26.02 -0.67
N THR A 45 -1.73 -25.29 0.04
CA THR A 45 -0.61 -24.54 -0.56
C THR A 45 0.77 -25.10 -0.26
N SER A 46 0.94 -25.95 0.77
CA SER A 46 2.23 -26.55 1.10
C SER A 46 2.21 -28.08 1.09
N SER A 47 3.38 -28.70 1.18
CA SER A 47 3.53 -30.16 1.13
C SER A 47 2.96 -30.88 2.36
N HIS A 48 3.10 -30.28 3.53
CA HIS A 48 2.74 -30.88 4.82
C HIS A 48 1.60 -30.17 5.54
N GLY A 49 1.01 -29.15 4.94
CA GLY A 49 -0.04 -28.36 5.56
C GLY A 49 0.45 -27.45 6.70
N ASP A 50 1.71 -27.08 6.69
CA ASP A 50 2.39 -26.35 7.76
C ASP A 50 2.72 -24.89 7.39
N SER A 51 2.65 -24.53 6.13
CA SER A 51 2.98 -23.19 5.67
C SER A 51 2.08 -22.68 4.55
N SER A 52 1.91 -21.37 4.53
CA SER A 52 1.18 -20.65 3.48
C SER A 52 1.82 -19.28 3.26
N CYS A 53 1.44 -18.59 2.20
CA CYS A 53 1.92 -17.22 1.95
C CYS A 53 1.67 -16.28 3.15
N ALA A 54 0.55 -16.50 3.87
CA ALA A 54 0.19 -15.72 5.05
C ALA A 54 1.11 -15.94 6.27
N LEU A 55 2.03 -16.91 6.23
CA LEU A 55 3.03 -17.09 7.29
C LEU A 55 4.02 -15.92 7.33
N CYS A 56 4.47 -15.47 6.16
CA CYS A 56 5.34 -14.31 6.00
C CYS A 56 4.52 -13.04 5.69
N HIS A 57 3.55 -13.12 4.78
CA HIS A 57 2.65 -12.01 4.46
C HIS A 57 1.44 -11.97 5.39
N VAL A 58 1.70 -11.72 6.68
CA VAL A 58 0.69 -11.74 7.75
C VAL A 58 -0.40 -10.70 7.47
N PHE A 59 -1.65 -11.16 7.33
CA PHE A 59 -2.79 -10.32 6.90
C PHE A 59 -2.58 -9.58 5.56
N GLY A 60 -1.81 -10.20 4.64
CA GLY A 60 -1.44 -9.57 3.39
C GLY A 60 -0.42 -8.43 3.54
N ASP A 61 0.24 -8.34 4.70
CA ASP A 61 1.24 -7.34 5.01
C ASP A 61 2.63 -7.97 5.21
N MET A 62 3.46 -7.43 6.08
CA MET A 62 4.80 -7.89 6.39
C MET A 62 4.85 -8.58 7.76
N ASP A 63 5.81 -9.46 7.97
CA ASP A 63 6.07 -10.17 9.22
C ASP A 63 7.10 -9.47 10.12
N GLN A 64 7.63 -8.33 9.71
CA GLN A 64 8.69 -7.58 10.40
C GLN A 64 10.02 -8.36 10.50
N LEU A 65 10.28 -9.24 9.55
CA LEU A 65 11.51 -10.01 9.44
C LEU A 65 12.18 -9.81 8.09
N ALA A 66 13.48 -10.07 8.02
CA ALA A 66 14.23 -10.13 6.78
C ALA A 66 14.68 -11.57 6.52
N TRP A 67 14.48 -12.02 5.29
CA TRP A 67 14.76 -13.37 4.84
C TRP A 67 15.76 -13.36 3.70
N ASP A 68 16.79 -14.20 3.80
CA ASP A 68 17.62 -14.52 2.64
C ASP A 68 17.00 -15.71 1.88
N LEU A 69 16.26 -15.39 0.84
CA LEU A 69 15.62 -16.37 -0.03
C LEU A 69 16.42 -16.60 -1.32
N GLY A 70 17.73 -16.40 -1.27
CA GLY A 70 18.64 -16.76 -2.35
C GLY A 70 18.71 -18.28 -2.55
N ASN A 71 19.03 -18.67 -3.76
CA ASN A 71 19.29 -20.09 -4.10
C ASN A 71 20.75 -20.24 -4.50
N PRO A 72 21.64 -20.79 -3.62
CA PRO A 72 23.05 -20.92 -3.91
C PRO A 72 23.34 -21.82 -5.12
N ASP A 73 22.47 -22.77 -5.41
CA ASP A 73 22.56 -23.67 -6.56
C ASP A 73 21.88 -23.12 -7.82
N GLY A 74 21.25 -21.94 -7.73
CA GLY A 74 20.54 -21.32 -8.84
C GLY A 74 21.48 -20.61 -9.82
N SER A 75 20.95 -20.29 -10.98
CA SER A 75 21.64 -19.43 -11.95
C SER A 75 21.22 -17.98 -11.76
N PRO A 76 22.07 -16.99 -12.11
CA PRO A 76 21.68 -15.60 -12.19
C PRO A 76 20.46 -15.41 -13.11
N MET A 77 19.54 -14.57 -12.72
CA MET A 77 18.34 -14.22 -13.51
C MET A 77 18.59 -12.98 -14.34
N GLY A 78 18.02 -12.90 -15.54
CA GLY A 78 18.06 -11.69 -16.34
C GLY A 78 17.41 -10.49 -15.61
N ASN A 79 18.02 -9.32 -15.72
CA ASN A 79 17.42 -8.07 -15.28
C ASN A 79 16.57 -7.53 -16.45
N PHE A 80 15.28 -7.52 -16.31
CA PHE A 80 14.34 -7.05 -17.32
C PHE A 80 14.03 -5.55 -17.19
N SER A 81 14.56 -4.86 -16.18
CA SER A 81 14.45 -3.42 -16.00
C SER A 81 15.83 -2.79 -16.13
N PRO A 82 16.24 -2.39 -17.32
CA PRO A 82 17.60 -1.94 -17.59
C PRO A 82 17.89 -0.51 -17.11
N LEU A 83 16.89 0.22 -16.67
CA LEU A 83 17.03 1.59 -16.24
C LEU A 83 17.54 1.63 -14.80
N ALA A 84 18.85 1.49 -14.62
CA ALA A 84 19.47 1.78 -13.34
C ALA A 84 19.62 3.31 -13.19
N ILE A 85 19.00 3.86 -12.16
CA ILE A 85 19.39 5.17 -11.65
C ILE A 85 20.86 5.03 -11.21
N ASN A 86 21.67 6.00 -11.37
CA ASN A 86 23.06 6.00 -10.92
C ASN A 86 24.05 5.20 -11.79
N HIS A 87 23.61 4.69 -12.90
CA HIS A 87 24.41 3.91 -13.80
C HIS A 87 25.53 4.75 -14.41
N GLU A 88 25.18 5.92 -14.96
CA GLU A 88 26.12 6.83 -15.58
C GLU A 88 26.83 7.72 -14.54
N ASP A 89 26.14 8.05 -13.44
CA ASP A 89 26.60 9.01 -12.44
C ASP A 89 27.63 8.45 -11.47
N PHE A 90 27.61 7.14 -11.19
CA PHE A 90 28.50 6.50 -10.22
C PHE A 90 29.56 5.59 -10.83
N GLY A 91 29.68 5.53 -12.15
CA GLY A 91 30.72 4.75 -12.83
C GLY A 91 30.52 3.24 -12.75
N PHE A 92 29.35 2.79 -12.46
CA PHE A 92 29.01 1.37 -12.55
C PHE A 92 28.82 0.95 -14.00
N PRO A 93 29.12 -0.32 -14.36
CA PRO A 93 28.97 -0.78 -15.74
C PRO A 93 27.51 -0.62 -16.19
N ALA A 94 27.34 -0.16 -17.42
CA ALA A 94 26.09 0.16 -18.06
C ALA A 94 25.04 -0.94 -18.05
N GLU A 95 25.45 -2.14 -17.88
CA GLU A 95 24.55 -3.28 -18.04
C GLU A 95 24.70 -4.19 -16.83
N ILE A 96 23.83 -4.01 -15.84
CA ILE A 96 23.55 -5.13 -14.97
C ILE A 96 22.44 -5.92 -15.63
N SER A 97 22.91 -6.76 -16.52
CA SER A 97 22.06 -7.67 -17.28
C SER A 97 21.47 -8.80 -16.44
N THR A 98 21.98 -9.00 -15.21
CA THR A 98 21.57 -10.14 -14.39
C THR A 98 21.48 -9.79 -12.92
N PHE A 99 20.49 -10.38 -12.25
CA PHE A 99 20.41 -10.43 -10.79
C PHE A 99 21.16 -11.64 -10.25
N MET A 100 21.89 -11.45 -9.17
CA MET A 100 22.55 -12.55 -8.48
C MET A 100 21.53 -13.56 -7.94
N ASN A 101 21.88 -14.83 -7.96
CA ASN A 101 21.07 -15.91 -7.38
C ASN A 101 21.04 -15.86 -5.84
N MET A 102 22.07 -15.32 -5.21
CA MET A 102 22.08 -14.98 -3.78
C MET A 102 21.49 -13.60 -3.59
N LYS A 103 20.55 -13.46 -2.64
CA LYS A 103 19.77 -12.22 -2.49
C LYS A 103 20.20 -11.37 -1.29
N GLY A 104 20.73 -12.00 -0.26
CA GLY A 104 20.92 -11.36 1.04
C GLY A 104 19.59 -11.11 1.76
N PRO A 105 19.63 -10.53 2.96
CA PRO A 105 18.43 -10.28 3.74
C PRO A 105 17.48 -9.29 3.04
N MET A 106 16.23 -9.69 2.88
CA MET A 106 15.16 -8.84 2.34
C MET A 106 13.92 -8.93 3.22
N THR A 107 13.43 -7.79 3.65
CA THR A 107 12.18 -7.71 4.43
C THR A 107 11.02 -8.23 3.60
N THR A 108 10.14 -9.00 4.23
CA THR A 108 8.86 -9.36 3.60
C THR A 108 8.11 -8.10 3.17
N GLN A 109 7.79 -7.99 1.89
CA GLN A 109 7.04 -6.85 1.37
C GLN A 109 5.55 -7.02 1.66
N SER A 110 4.87 -5.91 1.93
CA SER A 110 3.42 -5.88 1.95
C SER A 110 2.84 -6.26 0.60
N MET A 111 1.81 -7.09 0.58
CA MET A 111 1.02 -7.39 -0.61
C MET A 111 -0.08 -6.35 -0.85
N LYS A 112 -0.27 -5.43 0.09
CA LYS A 112 -1.26 -4.35 -0.07
C LYS A 112 -0.80 -3.37 -1.14
N GLY A 113 -1.72 -2.94 -1.96
CA GLY A 113 -1.49 -1.93 -2.98
C GLY A 113 -0.62 -2.39 -4.16
N MET A 114 -0.57 -3.70 -4.46
CA MET A 114 0.16 -4.19 -5.63
C MET A 114 -0.47 -3.79 -6.96
N ALA A 115 -1.77 -3.52 -6.98
CA ALA A 115 -2.40 -2.95 -8.16
C ALA A 115 -1.90 -1.52 -8.36
N ASN A 116 -1.55 -1.16 -9.60
CA ASN A 116 -1.09 0.17 -10.00
C ASN A 116 0.12 0.68 -9.20
N HIS A 117 1.13 -0.15 -9.01
CA HIS A 117 2.34 0.27 -8.31
C HIS A 117 3.65 -0.01 -9.07
N GLY A 118 3.56 -0.56 -10.27
CA GLY A 118 4.73 -0.92 -11.08
C GLY A 118 5.28 -2.30 -10.75
N ALA A 119 6.55 -2.51 -11.06
CA ALA A 119 7.22 -3.80 -10.90
C ALA A 119 7.10 -4.36 -9.49
N GLN A 120 6.90 -5.67 -9.38
CA GLN A 120 6.76 -6.38 -8.10
C GLN A 120 8.09 -6.98 -7.66
N HIS A 121 8.17 -7.37 -6.38
CA HIS A 121 9.37 -7.85 -5.70
C HIS A 121 10.40 -6.73 -5.41
N TRP A 122 11.35 -6.96 -4.48
CA TRP A 122 12.38 -5.97 -4.13
C TRP A 122 13.23 -5.57 -5.33
N ARG A 123 13.58 -6.53 -6.18
CA ARG A 123 14.42 -6.31 -7.35
C ARG A 123 13.67 -5.76 -8.56
N GLY A 124 12.35 -5.69 -8.51
CA GLY A 124 11.54 -5.32 -9.67
C GLY A 124 11.58 -6.35 -10.80
N ASP A 125 11.95 -7.59 -10.48
CA ASP A 125 12.16 -8.68 -11.43
C ASP A 125 10.84 -9.38 -11.86
N ARG A 126 9.71 -8.82 -11.47
CA ARG A 126 8.37 -9.29 -11.85
C ARG A 126 7.59 -8.14 -12.45
N THR A 127 7.67 -7.99 -13.77
CA THR A 127 7.01 -6.92 -14.53
C THR A 127 5.81 -7.43 -15.32
N GLY A 128 5.75 -8.71 -15.62
CA GLY A 128 4.81 -9.27 -16.58
C GLY A 128 5.10 -8.92 -18.03
N ALA A 129 6.21 -8.24 -18.30
CA ALA A 129 6.62 -7.78 -19.62
C ALA A 129 7.86 -8.57 -20.08
N ASP A 130 7.79 -9.89 -20.02
CA ASP A 130 8.91 -10.77 -20.36
C ASP A 130 9.52 -10.43 -21.73
N GLY A 131 10.81 -10.10 -21.73
CA GLY A 131 11.56 -9.79 -22.94
C GLY A 131 11.46 -8.34 -23.44
N VAL A 132 10.80 -7.45 -22.71
CA VAL A 132 10.78 -6.01 -23.00
C VAL A 132 11.70 -5.29 -22.03
N THR A 133 12.64 -4.56 -22.59
CA THR A 133 13.74 -3.92 -21.84
C THR A 133 13.39 -2.57 -21.24
N GLU A 134 12.22 -2.02 -21.52
CA GLU A 134 11.81 -0.69 -21.06
C GLU A 134 10.44 -0.75 -20.42
N SER A 135 10.39 -0.66 -19.12
CA SER A 135 9.15 -0.67 -18.32
C SER A 135 9.12 0.53 -17.38
N MET A 136 9.05 1.73 -17.96
CA MET A 136 8.84 2.95 -17.18
C MET A 136 7.35 3.12 -16.87
N GLN A 137 7.02 3.12 -15.60
CA GLN A 137 5.66 3.33 -15.12
C GLN A 137 5.45 4.82 -14.74
N PRO A 138 4.26 5.35 -14.91
CA PRO A 138 3.03 4.71 -15.43
C PRO A 138 2.90 4.71 -16.94
N ASP A 139 3.85 5.23 -17.69
CA ASP A 139 3.69 5.64 -19.08
C ASP A 139 4.02 4.55 -20.12
N SER A 140 4.89 3.61 -19.81
CA SER A 140 5.41 2.67 -20.83
C SER A 140 4.39 1.66 -21.36
N GLY A 141 3.31 1.41 -20.65
CA GLY A 141 2.28 0.47 -21.07
C GLY A 141 2.70 -1.01 -21.14
N VAL A 142 3.92 -1.33 -20.74
CA VAL A 142 4.51 -2.66 -20.89
C VAL A 142 4.37 -3.50 -19.60
N PHE A 143 3.96 -2.89 -18.51
CA PHE A 143 3.76 -3.58 -17.24
C PHE A 143 2.41 -4.29 -17.21
N ASP A 144 2.42 -5.59 -16.89
CA ASP A 144 1.24 -6.41 -16.62
C ASP A 144 1.31 -6.95 -15.19
N GLU A 145 0.60 -6.32 -14.29
CA GLU A 145 0.60 -6.68 -12.86
C GLU A 145 0.01 -8.06 -12.58
N GLN A 146 -0.92 -8.54 -13.42
CA GLN A 146 -1.46 -9.89 -13.30
C GLN A 146 -0.42 -10.92 -13.72
N ALA A 147 0.22 -10.72 -14.85
CA ALA A 147 1.30 -11.60 -15.31
C ALA A 147 2.49 -11.56 -14.33
N ALA A 148 2.82 -10.37 -13.81
CA ALA A 148 3.85 -10.19 -12.78
C ALA A 148 3.56 -11.02 -11.53
N PHE A 149 2.32 -10.98 -11.02
CA PHE A 149 1.95 -11.78 -9.85
C PHE A 149 1.91 -13.28 -10.15
N LYS A 150 1.40 -13.67 -11.32
CA LYS A 150 1.39 -15.09 -11.74
C LYS A 150 2.79 -15.70 -11.83
N ALA A 151 3.81 -14.89 -12.11
CA ALA A 151 5.20 -15.32 -12.14
C ALA A 151 5.75 -15.77 -10.76
N PHE A 152 4.99 -15.61 -9.68
CA PHE A 152 5.29 -16.21 -8.37
C PHE A 152 4.78 -17.65 -8.23
N ASN A 153 4.10 -18.23 -9.20
CA ASN A 153 3.57 -19.61 -9.10
C ASN A 153 4.65 -20.66 -8.76
N PRO A 154 5.88 -20.61 -9.29
CA PRO A 154 6.95 -21.52 -8.90
C PRO A 154 7.30 -21.51 -7.40
N ALA A 155 6.94 -20.46 -6.65
CA ALA A 155 7.19 -20.39 -5.21
C ALA A 155 6.35 -21.41 -4.41
N PHE A 156 5.22 -21.87 -4.94
CA PHE A 156 4.45 -22.96 -4.31
C PHE A 156 5.26 -24.26 -4.24
N VAL A 157 6.08 -24.52 -5.23
CA VAL A 157 6.99 -25.67 -5.22
C VAL A 157 8.29 -25.35 -4.51
N GLY A 158 8.98 -24.30 -4.94
CA GLY A 158 10.34 -24.00 -4.52
C GLY A 158 10.47 -23.42 -3.11
N LEU A 159 9.45 -22.76 -2.58
CA LEU A 159 9.50 -22.09 -1.27
C LEU A 159 8.68 -22.83 -0.20
N ILE A 160 7.48 -23.28 -0.53
CA ILE A 160 6.58 -23.93 0.45
C ILE A 160 6.35 -25.40 0.17
N GLY A 161 7.11 -25.99 -0.76
CA GLY A 161 7.30 -27.41 -0.93
C GLY A 161 6.13 -28.18 -1.51
N ARG A 162 5.14 -27.51 -2.13
CA ARG A 162 4.03 -28.18 -2.80
C ARG A 162 4.58 -29.07 -3.94
N GLU A 163 3.95 -30.21 -4.22
CA GLU A 163 4.42 -31.12 -5.27
C GLU A 163 4.38 -30.51 -6.68
N THR A 164 3.41 -29.65 -6.93
CA THR A 164 3.23 -28.98 -8.24
C THR A 164 2.83 -27.53 -8.05
N GLU A 165 3.03 -26.73 -9.06
CA GLU A 165 2.48 -25.38 -9.14
C GLU A 165 0.93 -25.39 -9.05
N LEU A 166 0.33 -24.24 -8.74
CA LEU A 166 -1.11 -24.09 -8.88
C LEU A 166 -1.51 -24.16 -10.35
N SER A 167 -2.72 -24.65 -10.64
CA SER A 167 -3.28 -24.55 -11.98
C SER A 167 -3.42 -23.09 -12.41
N ALA A 168 -3.48 -22.84 -13.71
CA ALA A 168 -3.65 -21.49 -14.24
C ALA A 168 -4.91 -20.80 -13.70
N GLU A 169 -6.00 -21.55 -13.50
CA GLU A 169 -7.25 -21.06 -12.93
C GLU A 169 -7.07 -20.69 -11.44
N ALA A 170 -6.50 -21.59 -10.64
CA ALA A 170 -6.23 -21.35 -9.23
C ALA A 170 -5.29 -20.15 -9.02
N MET A 171 -4.26 -20.03 -9.87
CA MET A 171 -3.35 -18.89 -9.82
C MET A 171 -4.02 -17.59 -10.27
N GLN A 172 -5.00 -17.65 -11.19
CA GLN A 172 -5.81 -16.48 -11.57
C GLN A 172 -6.70 -16.03 -10.39
N ASP A 173 -7.36 -16.96 -9.70
CA ASP A 173 -8.17 -16.63 -8.52
C ASP A 173 -7.31 -16.00 -7.43
N TYR A 174 -6.12 -16.54 -7.17
CA TYR A 174 -5.19 -15.96 -6.22
C TYR A 174 -4.72 -14.57 -6.65
N THR A 175 -4.42 -14.37 -7.93
CA THR A 175 -4.05 -13.06 -8.49
C THR A 175 -5.16 -12.04 -8.27
N ASN A 176 -6.39 -12.40 -8.57
CA ASN A 176 -7.55 -11.54 -8.37
C ASN A 176 -7.70 -11.11 -6.90
N PHE A 177 -7.53 -12.05 -5.97
CA PHE A 177 -7.53 -11.73 -4.53
C PHE A 177 -6.37 -10.80 -4.15
N ALA A 178 -5.15 -11.13 -4.59
CA ALA A 178 -3.95 -10.40 -4.19
C ALA A 178 -3.96 -8.94 -4.66
N LEU A 179 -4.42 -8.70 -5.89
CA LEU A 179 -4.53 -7.35 -6.44
C LEU A 179 -5.71 -6.53 -5.87
N GLU A 180 -6.63 -7.17 -5.13
CA GLU A 180 -7.67 -6.48 -4.37
C GLU A 180 -7.19 -5.95 -3.01
N LEU A 181 -6.05 -6.40 -2.52
CA LEU A 181 -5.51 -5.95 -1.23
C LEU A 181 -5.05 -4.50 -1.34
N THR A 182 -5.70 -3.60 -0.61
CA THR A 182 -5.37 -2.17 -0.59
C THR A 182 -4.79 -1.76 0.75
N TYR A 183 -3.98 -0.71 0.74
CA TYR A 183 -3.58 -0.06 1.99
C TYR A 183 -4.79 0.58 2.68
N PRO A 184 -4.87 0.48 4.01
CA PRO A 184 -5.88 1.23 4.76
C PRO A 184 -5.62 2.73 4.65
N PRO A 185 -6.60 3.57 5.02
CA PRO A 185 -6.36 4.99 5.21
C PRO A 185 -5.17 5.23 6.13
N ASN A 186 -4.37 6.26 5.82
CA ASN A 186 -3.25 6.63 6.68
C ASN A 186 -3.79 7.15 8.02
N PRO A 187 -3.47 6.51 9.17
CA PRO A 187 -4.06 6.86 10.46
C PRO A 187 -3.48 8.14 11.08
N ILE A 188 -2.37 8.66 10.54
CA ILE A 188 -1.71 9.87 11.02
C ILE A 188 -2.29 11.10 10.32
N ARG A 189 -2.74 10.95 9.07
CA ARG A 189 -3.29 12.04 8.28
C ARG A 189 -4.63 12.51 8.84
N ASN A 190 -4.87 13.82 8.82
CA ASN A 190 -6.13 14.40 9.29
C ASN A 190 -7.33 13.83 8.54
N LEU A 191 -8.45 13.63 9.25
CA LEU A 191 -9.66 13.04 8.66
C LEU A 191 -10.31 13.90 7.56
N ASP A 192 -10.05 15.20 7.58
CA ASP A 192 -10.43 16.14 6.52
C ASP A 192 -9.41 16.18 5.37
N ASN A 193 -8.44 15.27 5.38
CA ASN A 193 -7.37 15.14 4.41
C ASN A 193 -6.42 16.36 4.34
N SER A 194 -6.51 17.30 5.28
CA SER A 194 -5.61 18.45 5.37
C SER A 194 -4.21 18.03 5.81
N LEU A 195 -3.23 18.84 5.47
CA LEU A 195 -1.85 18.75 5.92
C LEU A 195 -1.57 19.88 6.93
N THR A 196 -0.66 19.63 7.85
CA THR A 196 -0.07 20.71 8.66
C THR A 196 0.92 21.51 7.81
N ASP A 197 1.36 22.67 8.28
CA ASP A 197 2.29 23.53 7.54
C ASP A 197 3.58 22.77 7.18
N ALA A 198 4.15 22.00 8.11
CA ALA A 198 5.35 21.20 7.88
C ALA A 198 5.10 20.07 6.87
N GLN A 199 3.95 19.40 6.94
CA GLN A 199 3.57 18.37 5.98
C GLN A 199 3.33 18.95 4.60
N GLN A 200 2.73 20.15 4.52
CA GLN A 200 2.51 20.85 3.26
C GLN A 200 3.85 21.28 2.63
N ALA A 201 4.76 21.83 3.42
CA ALA A 201 6.10 22.18 2.92
C ALA A 201 6.85 20.92 2.41
N GLY A 202 6.73 19.79 3.11
CA GLY A 202 7.31 18.52 2.65
C GLY A 202 6.65 18.00 1.36
N HIS A 203 5.32 18.12 1.25
CA HIS A 203 4.57 17.79 0.05
C HIS A 203 5.04 18.65 -1.14
N ASP A 204 5.11 19.97 -0.97
CA ASP A 204 5.47 20.87 -2.05
C ASP A 204 6.90 20.62 -2.52
N PHE A 205 7.81 20.30 -1.62
CA PHE A 205 9.16 19.89 -1.98
C PHE A 205 9.19 18.56 -2.73
N PHE A 206 8.42 17.56 -2.29
CA PHE A 206 8.37 16.23 -2.90
C PHE A 206 7.92 16.27 -4.37
N PHE A 207 6.96 17.13 -4.69
CA PHE A 207 6.40 17.30 -6.03
C PHE A 207 7.09 18.41 -6.85
N ASN A 208 8.07 19.11 -6.31
CA ASN A 208 8.76 20.16 -7.05
C ASN A 208 9.75 19.55 -8.05
N GLU A 209 9.38 19.59 -9.32
CA GLU A 209 10.18 19.06 -10.43
C GLU A 209 11.50 19.82 -10.66
N GLU A 210 11.65 21.04 -10.11
CA GLU A 210 12.86 21.82 -10.20
C GLU A 210 13.90 21.41 -9.14
N MET A 211 13.48 20.66 -8.12
CA MET A 211 14.34 20.25 -7.00
C MET A 211 14.96 18.88 -7.26
N ILE A 212 16.12 18.88 -7.89
CA ILE A 212 16.89 17.66 -8.11
C ILE A 212 17.58 17.26 -6.80
N VAL A 213 17.33 16.05 -6.31
CA VAL A 213 17.78 15.60 -4.98
C VAL A 213 18.84 14.49 -5.03
N ASP A 214 19.00 13.82 -6.16
CA ASP A 214 19.95 12.73 -6.34
C ASP A 214 20.86 12.92 -7.57
N THR A 215 21.10 14.15 -7.99
CA THR A 215 21.87 14.53 -9.17
C THR A 215 21.04 14.59 -10.46
N VAL A 216 19.96 13.81 -10.57
CA VAL A 216 19.20 13.64 -11.82
C VAL A 216 17.70 13.83 -11.63
N HIS A 217 17.16 13.45 -10.48
CA HIS A 217 15.71 13.32 -10.29
C HIS A 217 15.20 14.05 -9.05
N HIS A 218 13.94 14.47 -9.13
CA HIS A 218 13.14 14.87 -7.97
C HIS A 218 12.40 13.65 -7.38
N CYS A 219 11.89 13.79 -6.16
CA CYS A 219 11.32 12.67 -5.41
C CYS A 219 10.19 11.97 -6.17
N ASN A 220 9.20 12.73 -6.67
CA ASN A 220 8.08 12.16 -7.43
C ASN A 220 8.49 11.61 -8.81
N GLY A 221 9.65 11.97 -9.33
CA GLY A 221 10.16 11.44 -10.59
C GLY A 221 10.52 9.95 -10.53
N CYS A 222 10.82 9.45 -9.34
CA CYS A 222 11.15 8.04 -9.08
C CYS A 222 10.09 7.34 -8.23
N HIS A 223 9.65 7.98 -7.14
CA HIS A 223 8.58 7.51 -6.25
C HIS A 223 7.24 8.09 -6.69
N VAL A 224 6.73 7.58 -7.81
CA VAL A 224 5.61 8.18 -8.52
C VAL A 224 4.31 8.13 -7.71
N VAL A 225 3.68 9.29 -7.59
CA VAL A 225 2.32 9.44 -7.08
C VAL A 225 1.49 10.22 -8.10
N ASP A 226 0.62 9.53 -8.80
CA ASP A 226 -0.37 10.13 -9.69
C ASP A 226 -1.76 9.58 -9.38
N ARG A 227 -2.59 10.40 -8.74
CA ARG A 227 -3.96 10.01 -8.37
C ARG A 227 -4.89 9.91 -9.57
N THR A 228 -4.54 10.50 -10.71
CA THR A 228 -5.34 10.53 -11.93
C THR A 228 -4.95 9.47 -12.95
N ALA A 229 -3.78 8.88 -12.78
CA ALA A 229 -3.35 7.77 -13.63
C ALA A 229 -4.37 6.63 -13.61
N ASN A 230 -4.52 5.94 -14.71
CA ASN A 230 -5.44 4.80 -14.86
C ASN A 230 -6.92 5.12 -14.60
N GLU A 231 -7.30 6.39 -14.50
CA GLU A 231 -8.70 6.80 -14.38
C GLU A 231 -9.48 6.31 -15.60
N GLY A 232 -10.57 5.60 -15.36
CA GLY A 232 -11.39 4.98 -16.41
C GLY A 232 -10.79 3.74 -17.10
N LYS A 233 -9.55 3.34 -16.77
CA LYS A 233 -8.93 2.12 -17.31
C LYS A 233 -9.06 0.93 -16.37
N THR A 234 -9.12 1.18 -15.08
CA THR A 234 -9.28 0.16 -14.04
C THR A 234 -10.31 0.61 -13.00
N ASN A 235 -10.81 -0.31 -12.20
CA ASN A 235 -11.65 0.00 -11.03
C ASN A 235 -10.82 0.49 -9.83
N LYS A 236 -9.51 0.63 -9.99
CA LYS A 236 -8.57 1.17 -9.00
C LYS A 236 -7.75 2.28 -9.65
N PRO A 237 -8.31 3.49 -9.74
CA PRO A 237 -7.59 4.64 -10.28
C PRO A 237 -6.39 5.01 -9.40
N GLY A 238 -5.50 5.78 -9.98
CA GLY A 238 -4.27 6.23 -9.36
C GLY A 238 -3.09 5.29 -9.65
N PHE A 239 -1.89 5.86 -9.57
CA PHE A 239 -0.64 5.13 -9.58
C PHE A 239 0.19 5.57 -8.36
N PHE A 240 0.68 4.61 -7.59
CA PHE A 240 1.44 4.89 -6.36
C PHE A 240 2.61 3.91 -6.29
N GLY A 241 3.71 4.24 -6.91
CA GLY A 241 4.72 3.21 -7.01
C GLY A 241 6.06 3.63 -7.58
N SER A 242 6.67 2.67 -8.22
CA SER A 242 7.96 2.80 -8.86
C SER A 242 7.82 3.25 -10.31
N ASP A 243 8.69 4.12 -10.75
CA ASP A 243 8.82 4.48 -12.16
C ASP A 243 9.44 3.36 -13.03
N GLY A 244 9.79 2.23 -12.42
CA GLY A 244 10.41 1.08 -13.10
C GLY A 244 11.94 1.08 -13.03
N ARG A 245 12.57 2.12 -12.52
CA ARG A 245 14.02 2.19 -12.40
C ARG A 245 14.55 1.33 -11.26
N ASN A 246 15.78 0.85 -11.40
CA ASN A 246 16.55 0.20 -10.36
C ASN A 246 17.58 1.17 -9.79
N THR A 247 17.81 1.10 -8.49
CA THR A 247 18.88 1.81 -7.81
C THR A 247 19.86 0.83 -7.19
N PHE A 248 21.13 1.23 -7.16
CA PHE A 248 22.18 0.54 -6.41
C PHE A 248 22.41 1.28 -5.10
N ALA A 249 21.90 0.74 -4.02
CA ALA A 249 22.03 1.31 -2.68
C ALA A 249 23.30 0.80 -1.98
N PHE A 250 24.46 0.82 -2.63
CA PHE A 250 25.74 0.28 -2.13
C PHE A 250 25.68 -1.19 -1.69
N GLN A 251 24.70 -1.90 -2.21
CA GLN A 251 24.46 -3.33 -1.96
C GLN A 251 24.96 -4.16 -3.14
N THR A 252 25.05 -5.44 -2.96
CA THR A 252 25.48 -6.38 -4.01
C THR A 252 24.43 -6.59 -5.11
N GLN A 253 23.30 -5.92 -5.03
CA GLN A 253 22.18 -6.08 -5.95
C GLN A 253 21.51 -4.74 -6.26
N PHE A 254 20.79 -4.72 -7.38
CA PHE A 254 19.90 -3.63 -7.72
C PHE A 254 18.52 -3.88 -7.15
N PHE A 255 17.90 -2.80 -6.70
CA PHE A 255 16.55 -2.77 -6.16
C PHE A 255 15.71 -1.80 -6.99
N LYS A 256 14.45 -2.13 -7.21
CA LYS A 256 13.52 -1.14 -7.76
C LYS A 256 13.35 0.01 -6.78
N VAL A 257 13.06 1.20 -7.29
CA VAL A 257 12.60 2.31 -6.47
C VAL A 257 11.27 1.91 -5.82
N PRO A 258 11.15 1.90 -4.48
CA PRO A 258 9.97 1.41 -3.81
C PRO A 258 8.84 2.43 -3.80
N GLN A 259 7.61 1.97 -3.70
CA GLN A 259 6.48 2.81 -3.33
C GLN A 259 6.60 3.28 -1.86
N LEU A 260 6.05 4.46 -1.53
CA LEU A 260 6.23 5.09 -0.23
C LEU A 260 4.99 5.04 0.69
N ARG A 261 3.96 4.31 0.30
CA ARG A 261 2.77 4.17 1.17
C ARG A 261 3.13 3.42 2.45
N ASN A 262 2.50 3.81 3.53
CA ASN A 262 2.57 3.10 4.81
C ASN A 262 3.93 3.15 5.53
N LEU A 263 4.75 4.16 5.25
CA LEU A 263 6.08 4.31 5.88
C LEU A 263 6.01 4.44 7.40
N TYR A 264 4.92 4.96 7.95
CA TYR A 264 4.72 5.06 9.40
C TYR A 264 4.79 3.71 10.13
N GLN A 265 4.51 2.59 9.44
CA GLN A 265 4.65 1.25 10.01
C GLN A 265 6.08 0.74 10.03
N LYS A 266 6.95 1.33 9.21
CA LYS A 266 8.34 0.90 9.06
C LYS A 266 9.29 1.64 9.99
N VAL A 267 8.89 2.80 10.53
CA VAL A 267 9.73 3.58 11.43
C VAL A 267 10.15 2.73 12.62
N GLY A 268 11.45 2.59 12.79
CA GLY A 268 12.05 1.76 13.81
C GLY A 268 13.16 0.89 13.25
N MET A 269 13.83 0.17 14.14
CA MET A 269 14.91 -0.72 13.75
C MET A 269 15.01 -1.87 14.74
N PHE A 270 15.05 -3.09 14.23
CA PHE A 270 15.15 -4.28 15.05
C PHE A 270 16.50 -4.98 14.83
N GLY A 271 17.25 -5.13 15.93
CA GLY A 271 18.45 -5.97 15.95
C GLY A 271 19.68 -5.42 15.22
N MET A 272 19.72 -4.14 14.90
CA MET A 272 20.89 -3.51 14.27
C MET A 272 21.96 -3.11 15.27
N ALA A 273 23.22 -3.19 14.86
CA ALA A 273 24.36 -2.74 15.62
C ALA A 273 24.40 -1.19 15.73
N ASN A 274 25.02 -0.69 16.78
CA ASN A 274 25.11 0.74 17.07
C ASN A 274 25.87 1.58 16.03
N ASN A 275 26.66 0.97 15.18
CA ASN A 275 27.45 1.65 14.18
C ASN A 275 26.84 1.49 12.79
N ASN A 276 25.63 1.93 12.62
CA ASN A 276 25.07 2.04 11.30
C ASN A 276 25.74 3.20 10.57
N ASN A 277 26.56 2.89 9.61
CA ASN A 277 27.49 3.79 8.95
C ASN A 277 26.85 4.91 8.12
N PHE A 278 25.52 4.95 8.05
CA PHE A 278 24.84 5.91 7.18
C PHE A 278 24.12 7.03 7.94
N LEU A 279 24.09 7.02 9.30
CA LEU A 279 22.97 7.71 9.94
C LEU A 279 23.30 8.29 11.31
N ALA A 280 23.90 9.45 11.32
CA ALA A 280 24.00 10.26 12.53
C ALA A 280 22.66 10.87 12.94
N ASP A 281 22.42 11.06 14.24
CA ASP A 281 21.28 11.85 14.74
C ASP A 281 21.35 13.31 14.27
N ASP A 282 22.56 13.84 14.23
CA ASP A 282 22.93 15.05 13.52
C ASP A 282 24.09 14.71 12.58
N PRO A 283 23.79 14.29 11.36
CA PRO A 283 24.81 13.85 10.40
C PRO A 283 25.77 14.96 10.03
N PHE A 284 25.42 16.21 10.33
CA PHE A 284 26.20 17.39 10.00
C PHE A 284 26.95 17.96 11.18
N SER A 285 26.79 17.37 12.37
CA SER A 285 27.62 17.71 13.54
C SER A 285 29.09 17.40 13.22
N GLY A 286 29.91 18.45 13.15
CA GLY A 286 31.31 18.31 12.81
C GLY A 286 31.66 18.35 11.31
N ILE A 287 30.67 18.42 10.42
CA ILE A 287 30.90 18.69 9.00
C ILE A 287 31.01 20.19 8.79
N THR A 288 32.08 20.59 8.15
CA THR A 288 32.33 21.99 7.79
C THR A 288 32.36 22.18 6.27
N PRO A 289 31.98 23.37 5.76
CA PRO A 289 31.91 23.63 4.31
C PRO A 289 33.22 23.46 3.55
N ASP A 290 34.34 23.39 4.25
CA ASP A 290 35.70 23.25 3.71
C ASP A 290 36.18 21.80 3.68
N MET A 291 35.40 20.86 4.20
CA MET A 291 35.69 19.42 4.10
C MET A 291 35.66 18.95 2.65
N THR A 292 36.64 18.14 2.31
CA THR A 292 36.59 17.36 1.07
C THR A 292 35.50 16.32 1.12
N MET A 293 35.08 15.83 -0.02
CA MET A 293 34.07 14.74 -0.09
C MET A 293 34.52 13.49 0.67
N GLU A 294 35.83 13.15 0.59
CA GLU A 294 36.38 12.01 1.31
C GLU A 294 36.31 12.20 2.83
N GLU A 295 36.65 13.40 3.32
CA GLU A 295 36.56 13.72 4.73
C GLU A 295 35.11 13.71 5.22
N MET A 296 34.19 14.25 4.42
CA MET A 296 32.76 14.25 4.71
C MET A 296 32.21 12.82 4.72
N GLN A 297 32.55 12.00 3.74
CA GLN A 297 32.19 10.60 3.70
C GLN A 297 32.75 9.84 4.90
N ASN A 298 34.01 10.02 5.21
CA ASN A 298 34.65 9.39 6.36
C ASN A 298 33.97 9.82 7.68
N HIS A 299 33.60 11.09 7.80
CA HIS A 299 32.87 11.57 8.97
C HIS A 299 31.47 10.94 9.07
N LEU A 300 30.71 10.90 7.97
CA LEU A 300 29.39 10.31 7.91
C LEU A 300 29.41 8.78 8.14
N PHE A 301 30.43 8.10 7.59
CA PHE A 301 30.51 6.64 7.65
C PHE A 301 31.20 6.10 8.92
N PHE A 302 32.15 6.83 9.47
CA PHE A 302 33.03 6.31 10.53
C PHE A 302 33.15 7.23 11.76
N GLY A 303 32.71 8.47 11.67
CA GLY A 303 33.03 9.51 12.63
C GLY A 303 32.06 9.70 13.77
N ASN A 304 30.92 9.01 13.81
CA ASN A 304 29.91 9.27 14.84
C ASN A 304 29.67 8.04 15.74
N GLU A 305 30.18 8.11 16.96
CA GLU A 305 30.10 7.06 17.97
C GLU A 305 28.69 6.88 18.56
N ASN A 306 27.81 7.85 18.35
CA ASN A 306 26.47 7.88 19.00
C ASN A 306 25.33 7.55 18.04
N GLN A 307 25.59 6.89 16.93
CA GLN A 307 24.55 6.50 15.98
C GLN A 307 23.63 5.44 16.59
N ASN A 308 22.35 5.65 16.44
CA ASN A 308 21.31 4.72 16.92
C ASN A 308 21.30 4.48 18.43
N MET A 309 21.75 5.48 19.19
CA MET A 309 21.71 5.47 20.65
C MET A 309 20.36 5.99 21.12
N GLY A 310 19.41 5.16 21.32
CA GLY A 310 18.09 5.53 21.82
C GLY A 310 17.19 4.31 22.03
N ASP A 311 16.02 4.56 22.56
CA ASP A 311 15.00 3.53 22.69
C ASP A 311 14.65 3.00 21.31
N GLN A 312 14.50 1.69 21.21
CA GLN A 312 14.09 1.05 19.97
C GLN A 312 12.67 1.47 19.62
N ILE A 313 12.52 2.10 18.46
CA ILE A 313 11.23 2.49 17.93
C ILE A 313 10.59 1.25 17.31
N ARG A 314 9.28 1.13 17.44
CA ARG A 314 8.52 0.03 16.88
C ARG A 314 8.54 0.08 15.35
N GLY A 315 8.91 -1.00 14.71
CA GLY A 315 8.99 -1.16 13.26
C GLY A 315 10.27 -1.85 12.88
N PHE A 316 10.31 -2.39 11.68
CA PHE A 316 11.47 -3.11 11.18
C PHE A 316 12.58 -2.17 10.68
N GLY A 317 12.22 -1.02 10.18
CA GLY A 317 13.12 -0.10 9.49
C GLY A 317 12.84 0.00 7.99
N MET A 318 13.61 0.84 7.34
CA MET A 318 13.53 1.12 5.91
C MET A 318 14.66 0.42 5.17
N LEU A 319 14.69 0.55 3.86
CA LEU A 319 15.45 -0.27 2.92
C LEU A 319 14.98 -1.74 2.92
N HIS A 320 15.64 -2.56 2.12
CA HIS A 320 15.27 -3.98 1.99
C HIS A 320 15.61 -4.81 3.23
N ASP A 321 16.51 -4.34 4.07
CA ASP A 321 17.07 -5.06 5.23
C ASP A 321 16.74 -4.38 6.57
N GLY A 322 16.00 -3.29 6.56
CA GLY A 322 15.66 -2.53 7.76
C GLY A 322 16.84 -1.73 8.35
N SER A 323 17.88 -1.45 7.57
CA SER A 323 19.09 -0.79 8.04
C SER A 323 18.93 0.70 8.37
N VAL A 324 17.79 1.29 8.04
CA VAL A 324 17.49 2.71 8.28
C VAL A 324 16.25 2.84 9.15
N ASP A 325 16.35 3.51 10.28
CA ASP A 325 15.30 3.56 11.30
C ASP A 325 14.27 4.68 11.09
N THR A 326 14.67 5.83 10.52
CA THR A 326 13.79 6.98 10.30
C THR A 326 13.90 7.51 8.87
N ILE A 327 12.85 8.17 8.42
CA ILE A 327 12.84 8.84 7.11
C ILE A 327 13.84 9.99 7.10
N PHE A 328 13.95 10.71 8.21
CA PHE A 328 14.93 11.79 8.34
C PHE A 328 16.35 11.30 8.08
N ARG A 329 16.74 10.17 8.68
CA ARG A 329 18.07 9.58 8.46
C ARG A 329 18.23 9.04 7.05
N PHE A 330 17.17 8.51 6.45
CA PHE A 330 17.19 8.10 5.04
C PHE A 330 17.59 9.26 4.12
N HIS A 331 17.12 10.47 4.38
CA HIS A 331 17.50 11.67 3.61
C HIS A 331 18.94 12.14 3.86
N ASN A 332 19.66 11.51 4.77
CA ASN A 332 21.08 11.79 5.01
C ASN A 332 22.01 10.81 4.28
N ILE A 333 21.47 9.91 3.46
CA ILE A 333 22.28 9.03 2.63
C ILE A 333 23.09 9.85 1.63
N VAL A 334 24.29 9.38 1.34
CA VAL A 334 25.26 10.03 0.44
C VAL A 334 24.64 10.49 -0.89
N GLY A 335 23.67 9.75 -1.42
CA GLY A 335 22.97 10.11 -2.66
C GLY A 335 22.25 11.46 -2.63
N PHE A 336 21.85 11.93 -1.45
CA PHE A 336 21.13 13.19 -1.27
C PHE A 336 22.02 14.34 -0.79
N LEU A 337 23.29 14.10 -0.53
CA LEU A 337 24.19 15.15 -0.05
C LEU A 337 24.69 16.02 -1.21
N PRO A 338 24.88 17.34 -0.98
CA PRO A 338 25.49 18.22 -1.95
C PRO A 338 26.88 17.72 -2.36
N ARG A 339 27.18 17.81 -3.63
CA ARG A 339 28.48 17.44 -4.18
C ARG A 339 29.05 18.62 -4.96
N PRO A 340 30.32 19.05 -4.70
CA PRO A 340 30.93 20.10 -5.48
C PRO A 340 30.97 19.72 -6.97
N ALA A 341 30.63 20.64 -7.84
CA ALA A 341 30.69 20.44 -9.27
C ALA A 341 32.09 19.96 -9.70
N GLY A 342 32.17 18.83 -10.37
CA GLY A 342 33.41 18.22 -10.84
C GLY A 342 34.26 17.51 -9.78
N ALA A 343 33.71 17.24 -8.61
CA ALA A 343 34.49 16.75 -7.46
C ALA A 343 34.77 15.24 -7.47
N VAL A 344 34.10 14.41 -8.24
CA VAL A 344 34.14 12.97 -7.96
C VAL A 344 34.64 12.10 -9.10
N THR A 345 34.13 12.20 -10.27
CA THR A 345 34.60 11.44 -11.43
C THR A 345 34.05 12.07 -12.71
N PRO A 346 34.51 11.69 -13.89
CA PRO A 346 33.85 12.06 -15.15
C PRO A 346 32.40 11.63 -15.25
N LEU A 347 31.94 10.79 -14.32
CA LEU A 347 30.65 10.14 -14.28
C LEU A 347 29.71 10.72 -13.18
N ASP A 348 30.24 11.59 -12.32
CA ASP A 348 29.44 12.33 -11.34
C ASP A 348 29.67 13.83 -11.55
N PRO A 349 28.75 14.52 -12.23
CA PRO A 349 28.87 15.95 -12.47
C PRO A 349 28.83 16.79 -11.18
N GLY A 350 28.53 16.15 -10.05
CA GLY A 350 28.27 16.85 -8.79
C GLY A 350 26.99 17.68 -8.87
N ASN A 351 26.20 17.68 -7.85
CA ASN A 351 25.07 18.59 -7.73
C ASN A 351 25.18 19.37 -6.40
N PRO A 352 25.60 20.65 -6.45
CA PRO A 352 25.65 21.47 -5.25
C PRO A 352 24.25 21.79 -4.69
N ASP A 353 23.20 21.56 -5.49
CA ASP A 353 21.81 21.86 -5.14
C ASP A 353 21.05 20.66 -4.54
N ASN A 354 21.71 19.50 -4.37
CA ASN A 354 21.16 18.41 -3.56
C ASN A 354 20.81 18.92 -2.16
N LEU A 355 20.07 18.15 -1.39
CA LEU A 355 19.59 18.58 -0.08
C LEU A 355 20.70 19.27 0.74
N PRO A 356 20.62 20.60 0.99
CA PRO A 356 21.74 21.36 1.55
C PRO A 356 22.13 20.86 2.95
N ILE A 357 23.41 21.00 3.29
CA ILE A 357 23.95 20.78 4.64
C ILE A 357 23.90 22.12 5.39
N THR A 358 22.71 22.60 5.66
CA THR A 358 22.44 23.87 6.33
C THR A 358 21.23 23.70 7.26
N PRO A 359 20.97 24.63 8.19
CA PRO A 359 19.75 24.61 8.98
C PRO A 359 18.48 24.50 8.12
N GLU A 360 18.42 25.18 6.97
CA GLU A 360 17.32 25.10 6.03
C GLU A 360 17.20 23.69 5.41
N GLY A 361 18.34 23.08 5.06
CA GLY A 361 18.36 21.70 4.55
C GLY A 361 17.90 20.67 5.59
N MET A 362 18.19 20.91 6.87
CA MET A 362 17.67 20.10 7.97
C MET A 362 16.15 20.26 8.11
N GLU A 363 15.64 21.47 7.98
CA GLU A 363 14.20 21.74 8.00
C GLU A 363 13.51 21.06 6.81
N ILE A 364 14.05 21.12 5.61
CA ILE A 364 13.54 20.40 4.43
C ILE A 364 13.42 18.91 4.72
N ARG A 365 14.44 18.27 5.28
CA ARG A 365 14.43 16.85 5.62
C ARG A 365 13.36 16.51 6.67
N ARG A 366 13.18 17.38 7.67
CA ARG A 366 12.12 17.21 8.66
C ARG A 366 10.73 17.37 8.05
N ASN A 367 10.54 18.32 7.18
CA ASN A 367 9.27 18.52 6.48
C ASN A 367 8.96 17.36 5.54
N LEU A 368 9.94 16.84 4.82
CA LEU A 368 9.81 15.62 4.01
C LEU A 368 9.41 14.41 4.88
N GLU A 369 10.07 14.20 6.01
CA GLU A 369 9.69 13.14 6.96
C GLU A 369 8.25 13.30 7.42
N GLN A 370 7.83 14.50 7.79
CA GLN A 370 6.45 14.77 8.21
C GLN A 370 5.44 14.46 7.10
N TYR A 371 5.75 14.82 5.86
CA TYR A 371 4.89 14.48 4.72
C TYR A 371 4.87 12.99 4.43
N MET A 372 6.01 12.32 4.42
CA MET A 372 6.10 10.90 4.12
C MET A 372 5.42 10.01 5.17
N LEU A 373 5.35 10.46 6.43
CA LEU A 373 4.58 9.75 7.47
C LEU A 373 3.06 9.82 7.23
N VAL A 374 2.58 10.85 6.56
CA VAL A 374 1.16 11.02 6.19
C VAL A 374 0.91 10.78 4.70
N PHE A 375 1.82 10.08 4.05
CA PHE A 375 1.82 9.86 2.61
C PHE A 375 0.48 9.31 2.10
N ASP A 376 0.14 9.67 0.89
CA ASP A 376 -1.07 9.22 0.25
C ASP A 376 -1.17 7.70 0.19
N THR A 377 -2.37 7.18 0.42
CA THR A 377 -2.69 5.75 0.25
C THR A 377 -3.83 5.57 -0.75
N ASN A 378 -4.20 4.33 -1.01
CA ASN A 378 -5.32 4.02 -1.91
C ASN A 378 -6.66 4.56 -1.40
N LEU A 379 -6.80 4.72 -0.08
CA LEU A 379 -8.03 5.16 0.56
C LEU A 379 -7.81 6.49 1.31
N PHE A 380 -8.77 7.36 1.21
CA PHE A 380 -8.75 8.64 1.93
C PHE A 380 -8.95 8.46 3.44
N PRO A 381 -8.45 9.37 4.28
CA PRO A 381 -8.49 9.23 5.74
C PRO A 381 -9.88 9.03 6.33
N ILE A 382 -10.90 9.56 5.69
CA ILE A 382 -12.29 9.45 6.15
C ILE A 382 -12.88 8.05 5.96
N VAL A 383 -12.31 7.21 5.09
CA VAL A 383 -12.82 5.86 4.81
C VAL A 383 -12.70 4.99 6.06
N GLY A 384 -13.76 4.25 6.37
CA GLY A 384 -13.87 3.43 7.58
C GLY A 384 -14.40 4.18 8.80
N GLN A 385 -14.53 5.51 8.75
CA GLN A 385 -15.14 6.27 9.84
C GLN A 385 -16.63 5.94 9.94
N GLN A 386 -17.05 5.70 11.18
CA GLN A 386 -18.44 5.42 11.52
C GLN A 386 -18.86 6.26 12.71
N ILE A 387 -20.06 6.81 12.65
CA ILE A 387 -20.65 7.60 13.73
C ILE A 387 -22.13 7.30 13.88
N THR A 388 -22.57 7.14 15.11
CA THR A 388 -23.99 6.92 15.41
C THR A 388 -24.59 8.18 16.02
N LEU A 389 -25.57 8.74 15.34
CA LEU A 389 -26.38 9.88 15.79
C LEU A 389 -27.62 9.38 16.53
N THR A 390 -27.90 9.98 17.67
CA THR A 390 -29.06 9.70 18.51
C THR A 390 -29.79 11.01 18.86
N ALA A 391 -30.97 10.92 19.45
CA ALA A 391 -31.72 12.09 19.91
C ALA A 391 -30.96 12.98 20.93
N SER A 392 -29.95 12.38 21.63
CA SER A 392 -29.27 13.06 22.73
C SER A 392 -27.83 13.50 22.45
N ASN A 393 -27.22 13.10 21.32
CA ASN A 393 -25.79 13.36 21.07
C ASN A 393 -25.50 14.26 19.86
N GLY A 394 -26.54 14.88 19.26
CA GLY A 394 -26.39 15.68 18.05
C GLY A 394 -25.38 16.81 18.15
N GLU A 395 -25.26 17.47 19.30
CA GLU A 395 -24.29 18.53 19.55
C GLU A 395 -22.85 18.00 19.56
N THR A 396 -22.65 16.77 20.03
CA THR A 396 -21.32 16.15 20.16
C THR A 396 -20.82 15.55 18.84
N VAL A 397 -21.70 14.90 18.09
CA VAL A 397 -21.31 14.12 16.91
C VAL A 397 -21.72 14.76 15.58
N GLY A 398 -22.54 15.80 15.59
CA GLY A 398 -23.07 16.43 14.39
C GLY A 398 -21.98 16.93 13.44
N SER A 399 -20.95 17.57 13.98
CA SER A 399 -19.81 18.05 13.21
C SER A 399 -19.03 16.92 12.50
N ARG A 400 -19.01 15.73 13.09
CA ARG A 400 -18.38 14.56 12.45
C ARG A 400 -19.24 14.07 11.27
N VAL A 401 -20.56 14.09 11.38
CA VAL A 401 -21.45 13.77 10.26
C VAL A 401 -21.29 14.81 9.14
N ASP A 402 -21.17 16.09 9.49
CA ASP A 402 -20.93 17.17 8.51
C ASP A 402 -19.62 16.96 7.76
N LEU A 403 -18.55 16.58 8.47
CA LEU A 403 -17.27 16.24 7.85
C LEU A 403 -17.41 15.06 6.88
N MET A 404 -18.11 13.98 7.26
CA MET A 404 -18.32 12.83 6.39
C MET A 404 -19.08 13.19 5.12
N ILE A 405 -20.08 14.06 5.21
CA ILE A 405 -20.84 14.60 4.06
C ILE A 405 -19.90 15.40 3.15
N GLN A 406 -19.12 16.32 3.73
CA GLN A 406 -18.16 17.12 2.99
C GLN A 406 -17.14 16.26 2.23
N ARG A 407 -16.62 15.20 2.86
CA ARG A 407 -15.66 14.31 2.22
C ARG A 407 -16.32 13.45 1.12
N ALA A 408 -17.58 13.06 1.32
CA ALA A 408 -18.35 12.34 0.30
C ALA A 408 -18.68 13.24 -0.91
N ASP A 409 -18.94 14.54 -0.70
CA ASP A 409 -19.11 15.51 -1.80
C ASP A 409 -17.85 15.63 -2.67
N LEU A 410 -16.68 15.40 -2.10
CA LEU A 410 -15.39 15.37 -2.79
C LEU A 410 -15.05 14.00 -3.41
N GLY A 411 -15.96 13.01 -3.27
CA GLY A 411 -15.75 11.68 -3.81
C GLY A 411 -14.74 10.82 -3.04
N GLU A 412 -14.34 11.23 -1.83
CA GLU A 412 -13.36 10.50 -1.02
C GLU A 412 -13.92 9.24 -0.37
N CYS A 413 -15.24 9.13 -0.23
CA CYS A 413 -15.91 7.92 0.23
C CYS A 413 -17.35 7.85 -0.31
N ASP A 414 -17.90 6.64 -0.34
CA ASP A 414 -19.34 6.46 -0.42
C ASP A 414 -19.92 6.56 1.00
N LEU A 415 -20.66 7.63 1.28
CA LEU A 415 -21.30 7.80 2.57
C LEU A 415 -22.63 7.05 2.58
N ILE A 416 -22.71 6.06 3.47
CA ILE A 416 -23.95 5.33 3.71
C ILE A 416 -24.51 5.67 5.09
N ALA A 417 -25.81 5.51 5.25
CA ALA A 417 -26.47 5.59 6.55
C ALA A 417 -27.39 4.37 6.75
N SER A 418 -27.56 3.96 8.01
CA SER A 418 -28.48 2.90 8.38
C SER A 418 -29.38 3.33 9.53
N HIS A 419 -30.68 3.04 9.42
CA HIS A 419 -31.70 3.33 10.42
C HIS A 419 -32.78 2.25 10.39
N ASN A 420 -33.04 1.62 11.52
CA ASN A 420 -34.07 0.57 11.65
C ASN A 420 -34.05 -0.50 10.55
N GLY A 421 -32.86 -0.96 10.19
CA GLY A 421 -32.66 -1.98 9.15
C GLY A 421 -32.81 -1.48 7.71
N ARG A 422 -33.09 -0.20 7.51
CA ARG A 422 -33.10 0.50 6.22
C ARG A 422 -31.72 1.03 5.90
N GLY A 423 -31.34 1.02 4.63
CA GLY A 423 -30.10 1.57 4.11
C GLY A 423 -30.33 2.84 3.28
N TYR A 424 -29.35 3.75 3.35
CA TYR A 424 -29.37 5.02 2.61
C TYR A 424 -27.97 5.28 2.05
N LEU A 425 -27.93 5.74 0.81
CA LEU A 425 -26.68 6.10 0.12
C LEU A 425 -26.70 7.57 -0.26
N TYR A 426 -25.66 8.29 0.11
CA TYR A 426 -25.48 9.69 -0.26
C TYR A 426 -25.24 9.84 -1.77
N GLN A 427 -25.94 10.82 -2.37
CA GLN A 427 -25.88 11.11 -3.81
C GLN A 427 -25.28 12.48 -4.13
N GLY A 428 -24.69 13.13 -3.12
CA GLY A 428 -24.19 14.51 -3.24
C GLY A 428 -25.25 15.56 -2.92
N LYS A 429 -24.79 16.79 -2.70
CA LYS A 429 -25.63 17.99 -2.48
C LYS A 429 -26.67 17.81 -1.37
N GLY A 430 -26.30 17.13 -0.30
CA GLY A 430 -27.18 16.90 0.86
C GLY A 430 -28.36 15.97 0.57
N LYS A 431 -28.25 15.04 -0.37
CA LYS A 431 -29.32 14.12 -0.76
C LYS A 431 -28.92 12.66 -0.60
N PHE A 432 -29.87 11.84 -0.14
CA PHE A 432 -29.73 10.40 0.01
C PHE A 432 -30.81 9.67 -0.80
N ASP A 433 -30.44 8.54 -1.39
CA ASP A 433 -31.38 7.54 -1.90
C ASP A 433 -31.53 6.41 -0.88
N SER A 434 -32.74 5.90 -0.70
CA SER A 434 -32.98 4.76 0.20
C SER A 434 -32.88 3.41 -0.52
N ASP A 435 -32.88 2.35 0.27
CA ASP A 435 -32.98 0.96 -0.19
C ASP A 435 -34.37 0.58 -0.75
N ILE A 436 -35.25 1.57 -0.96
CA ILE A 436 -36.47 1.47 -1.78
C ILE A 436 -36.27 2.30 -3.04
N LYS A 437 -36.32 1.67 -4.20
CA LYS A 437 -35.95 2.27 -5.48
C LYS A 437 -36.69 3.54 -5.85
N LYS A 438 -37.90 3.71 -5.33
CA LYS A 438 -38.74 4.89 -5.54
C LYS A 438 -38.45 6.05 -4.59
N GLU A 439 -37.81 5.79 -3.45
CA GLU A 439 -37.47 6.79 -2.44
C GLU A 439 -36.12 7.40 -2.70
N LYS A 440 -36.10 8.50 -3.43
CA LYS A 440 -34.88 9.19 -3.85
C LYS A 440 -34.85 10.64 -3.39
N GLY A 441 -33.64 11.16 -3.24
CA GLY A 441 -33.41 12.57 -2.96
C GLY A 441 -33.89 13.03 -1.60
N ILE A 442 -33.88 12.14 -0.60
CA ILE A 442 -34.19 12.45 0.80
C ILE A 442 -33.19 13.48 1.28
N ALA A 443 -33.69 14.59 1.83
CA ALA A 443 -32.79 15.61 2.34
C ALA A 443 -32.06 15.12 3.58
N GLU A 444 -30.82 15.54 3.71
CA GLU A 444 -29.96 15.17 4.84
C GLU A 444 -30.60 15.56 6.19
N ALA A 445 -31.21 16.73 6.27
CA ALA A 445 -31.91 17.18 7.47
C ALA A 445 -33.09 16.26 7.83
N ASP A 446 -33.85 15.79 6.83
CA ASP A 446 -34.96 14.84 7.05
C ASP A 446 -34.40 13.51 7.57
N LEU A 447 -33.28 13.02 7.00
CA LEU A 447 -32.64 11.82 7.44
C LEU A 447 -32.12 11.94 8.88
N ARG A 448 -31.48 13.05 9.25
CA ARG A 448 -31.05 13.32 10.64
C ARG A 448 -32.22 13.36 11.62
N SER A 449 -33.36 13.85 11.19
CA SER A 449 -34.54 13.91 12.05
C SER A 449 -35.01 12.53 12.52
N LEU A 450 -34.72 11.49 11.77
CA LEU A 450 -35.03 10.10 12.15
C LEU A 450 -34.30 9.66 13.44
N ALA A 451 -33.20 10.32 13.80
CA ALA A 451 -32.48 10.07 15.05
C ALA A 451 -33.32 10.35 16.31
N GLN A 452 -34.41 11.11 16.18
CA GLN A 452 -35.36 11.33 17.27
C GLN A 452 -36.18 10.10 17.62
N SER A 453 -36.40 9.20 16.66
CA SER A 453 -37.16 7.96 16.86
C SER A 453 -36.29 6.73 17.15
N ALA A 454 -35.15 6.62 16.49
CA ALA A 454 -34.13 5.59 16.71
C ALA A 454 -32.80 6.05 16.14
N SER A 455 -31.70 5.47 16.63
CA SER A 455 -30.35 5.82 16.18
C SER A 455 -30.16 5.67 14.67
N ILE A 456 -29.39 6.56 14.09
CA ILE A 456 -28.90 6.47 12.72
C ILE A 456 -27.38 6.38 12.72
N THR A 457 -26.83 5.42 11.99
CA THR A 457 -25.40 5.22 11.88
C THR A 457 -24.92 5.58 10.48
N TYR A 458 -24.04 6.57 10.42
CA TYR A 458 -23.35 6.99 9.20
C TYR A 458 -22.02 6.27 9.08
N THR A 459 -21.65 5.84 7.88
CA THR A 459 -20.36 5.16 7.61
C THR A 459 -19.81 5.63 6.28
N CYS A 460 -18.56 6.09 6.25
CA CYS A 460 -17.81 6.31 5.02
C CYS A 460 -17.18 4.98 4.57
N THR A 461 -17.63 4.45 3.46
CA THR A 461 -17.12 3.21 2.88
C THR A 461 -16.17 3.52 1.70
N PRO A 462 -15.29 2.58 1.30
CA PRO A 462 -14.49 2.81 0.11
C PRO A 462 -15.37 3.16 -1.10
N PRO A 463 -14.96 4.10 -1.97
CA PRO A 463 -15.70 4.45 -3.16
C PRO A 463 -16.07 3.25 -4.02
N GLY A 464 -17.29 3.23 -4.55
CA GLY A 464 -17.86 2.11 -5.33
C GLY A 464 -18.54 1.02 -4.49
N ASN A 465 -18.46 1.05 -3.15
CA ASN A 465 -19.07 0.04 -2.29
C ASN A 465 -20.45 0.43 -1.72
N GLY A 466 -20.80 1.70 -1.80
CA GLY A 466 -22.05 2.22 -1.24
C GLY A 466 -23.30 1.50 -1.72
N PRO A 467 -23.51 1.31 -3.04
CA PRO A 467 -24.69 0.61 -3.54
C PRO A 467 -24.86 -0.78 -2.94
N ARG A 468 -23.80 -1.59 -2.89
CA ARG A 468 -23.82 -2.95 -2.34
C ARG A 468 -24.06 -2.96 -0.83
N LEU A 469 -23.55 -1.98 -0.10
CA LEU A 469 -23.65 -1.96 1.36
C LEU A 469 -24.97 -1.36 1.85
N ALA A 470 -25.54 -0.41 1.11
CA ALA A 470 -26.73 0.31 1.55
C ALA A 470 -28.00 -0.07 0.78
N LEU A 471 -27.95 -0.25 -0.54
CA LEU A 471 -29.14 -0.32 -1.38
C LEU A 471 -29.51 -1.72 -1.83
N ASP A 472 -28.56 -2.46 -2.39
CA ASP A 472 -28.77 -3.77 -3.05
C ASP A 472 -27.65 -4.72 -2.62
N ARG A 473 -27.89 -5.48 -1.59
CA ARG A 473 -26.86 -6.22 -0.86
C ARG A 473 -26.34 -7.44 -1.62
N ASP A 474 -27.16 -8.09 -2.38
CA ASP A 474 -26.77 -9.25 -3.18
C ASP A 474 -26.49 -8.91 -4.65
N MET A 475 -26.68 -7.64 -5.02
CA MET A 475 -26.37 -7.09 -6.35
C MET A 475 -27.16 -7.77 -7.47
N ASP A 476 -28.45 -8.06 -7.24
CA ASP A 476 -29.34 -8.65 -8.25
C ASP A 476 -30.19 -7.61 -8.99
N GLY A 477 -30.11 -6.33 -8.61
CA GLY A 477 -30.81 -5.20 -9.22
C GLY A 477 -32.13 -4.84 -8.55
N VAL A 478 -32.56 -5.61 -7.54
CA VAL A 478 -33.68 -5.30 -6.65
C VAL A 478 -33.16 -4.73 -5.34
N TYR A 479 -33.71 -3.62 -4.90
CA TYR A 479 -33.22 -2.99 -3.66
C TYR A 479 -33.74 -3.72 -2.41
N ASN A 480 -32.92 -3.75 -1.36
CA ASN A 480 -33.20 -4.48 -0.11
C ASN A 480 -34.58 -4.19 0.48
N GLY A 481 -35.03 -2.92 0.47
CA GLY A 481 -36.34 -2.51 0.98
C GLY A 481 -37.50 -2.99 0.11
N ASP A 482 -37.30 -3.01 -1.23
CA ASP A 482 -38.28 -3.55 -2.17
C ASP A 482 -38.40 -5.07 -2.02
N GLU A 483 -37.29 -5.77 -1.79
CA GLU A 483 -37.28 -7.22 -1.51
C GLU A 483 -38.03 -7.57 -0.21
N ILE A 484 -37.76 -6.79 0.87
CA ILE A 484 -38.46 -6.96 2.14
C ILE A 484 -39.99 -6.80 1.92
N ALA A 485 -40.39 -5.78 1.17
CA ALA A 485 -41.78 -5.49 0.85
C ALA A 485 -42.41 -6.62 -0.01
N ALA A 486 -41.62 -7.22 -0.90
CA ALA A 486 -42.04 -8.33 -1.75
C ALA A 486 -41.98 -9.70 -1.04
N GLY A 487 -41.40 -9.77 0.18
CA GLY A 487 -41.17 -11.03 0.89
C GLY A 487 -40.09 -11.92 0.26
N THR A 488 -39.19 -11.31 -0.50
CA THR A 488 -38.04 -11.99 -1.11
C THR A 488 -36.79 -11.89 -0.24
N ASN A 489 -35.71 -12.58 -0.59
CA ASN A 489 -34.54 -12.71 0.26
C ASN A 489 -33.38 -11.79 -0.22
N ARG A 490 -33.19 -10.68 0.44
CA ARG A 490 -32.11 -9.68 0.20
C ARG A 490 -30.67 -10.19 0.38
N TRP A 491 -30.48 -11.45 0.68
CA TRP A 491 -29.18 -12.07 0.90
C TRP A 491 -28.82 -13.08 -0.17
N LYS A 492 -29.71 -13.31 -1.14
CA LYS A 492 -29.53 -14.38 -2.10
C LYS A 492 -30.02 -13.90 -3.47
N ARG A 493 -29.09 -13.72 -4.40
CA ARG A 493 -29.40 -13.39 -5.79
C ARG A 493 -30.52 -14.23 -6.33
N HIS A 494 -31.57 -13.60 -6.74
CA HIS A 494 -32.65 -14.25 -7.47
C HIS A 494 -32.22 -14.42 -8.93
N CYS A 495 -31.75 -15.60 -9.33
CA CYS A 495 -31.67 -15.99 -10.73
C CYS A 495 -33.11 -16.14 -11.28
N GLY A 496 -33.85 -15.04 -11.33
CA GLY A 496 -35.25 -15.04 -11.71
C GLY A 496 -35.51 -14.08 -12.82
N ARG A 497 -35.93 -14.62 -13.95
CA ARG A 497 -36.53 -13.90 -15.05
C ARG A 497 -37.42 -12.77 -14.52
N LEU A 498 -37.04 -11.53 -14.73
CA LEU A 498 -37.99 -10.44 -14.79
C LEU A 498 -39.04 -10.84 -15.82
N ARG A 499 -40.18 -11.32 -15.37
CA ARG A 499 -41.36 -11.36 -16.21
C ARG A 499 -41.77 -9.92 -16.45
N ALA A 500 -41.83 -9.58 -17.75
CA ALA A 500 -42.21 -8.31 -18.30
C ALA A 500 -43.53 -7.77 -17.71
#